data_d86c2d95133dbb3c929a1c293a21c2fb
#
_entry.id   d86c2d95133dbb3c929a1c293a21c2fb
#
_cell.length_a   1.000
_cell.length_b   1.000
_cell.length_c   1.000
_cell.angle_alpha   90.00
_cell.angle_beta   90.00
_cell.angle_gamma   90.00
#
_symmetry.space_group_name_H-M   'P 1'
#
loop_
_entity.id
_entity.type
_entity.pdbx_description
1 polymer ?
#
loop_
_entity_poly.entity_id
_entity_poly.type
_entity_poly.pdbx_seq_one_letter_code
_entity_poly.pdbx_strand_id
1 'polypeptide(L)'
;MVTTPGQKEYLVALKNFSQESHTGEMLAKEISNVIEKIGVSKFAAVVTDSAANCKVARRLTSNNYPHIWDIRCAAHAINLIAADLVKRDEVKSFIKQCNTIIRFFHNSHQGNAFLKQGLTNMKIQSEGLQAWIKTRWGSLFMATDSLLRAHPVFDSVRILGFFRFFFCFL
;
A
#
# COMPACT_ATOMS: atom_id res chain seq x y z
N MET A 1 13.67 3.32 -12.83
CA MET A 1 13.06 4.67 -12.82
C MET A 1 14.09 5.65 -12.28
N VAL A 2 14.19 6.85 -12.84
CA VAL A 2 15.09 7.92 -12.37
C VAL A 2 14.22 9.10 -11.95
N THR A 3 14.46 9.59 -10.72
CA THR A 3 13.76 10.75 -10.15
C THR A 3 14.73 11.92 -10.05
N THR A 4 14.28 13.10 -10.49
CA THR A 4 15.10 14.33 -10.42
C THR A 4 14.80 15.13 -9.14
N PRO A 5 15.64 16.09 -8.74
CA PRO A 5 15.37 16.97 -7.60
C PRO A 5 14.04 17.73 -7.70
N GLY A 6 13.56 18.01 -8.94
CA GLY A 6 12.26 18.60 -9.19
C GLY A 6 11.09 17.60 -9.16
N GLN A 7 11.26 16.43 -8.56
CA GLN A 7 10.25 15.35 -8.40
C GLN A 7 9.68 14.82 -9.73
N LYS A 8 10.38 15.04 -10.85
CA LYS A 8 10.02 14.41 -12.12
C LYS A 8 10.57 13.00 -12.19
N GLU A 9 9.75 12.06 -12.65
CA GLU A 9 10.08 10.64 -12.77
C GLU A 9 10.20 10.24 -14.23
N TYR A 10 11.26 9.49 -14.56
CA TYR A 10 11.52 9.00 -15.90
C TYR A 10 11.69 7.49 -15.88
N LEU A 11 10.92 6.77 -16.67
CA LEU A 11 11.15 5.35 -16.92
C LEU A 11 12.28 5.21 -17.95
N VAL A 12 13.49 4.91 -17.49
CA VAL A 12 14.69 4.82 -18.35
C VAL A 12 14.82 3.44 -18.99
N ALA A 13 14.48 2.39 -18.24
CA ALA A 13 14.55 1.02 -18.71
C ALA A 13 13.45 0.17 -18.05
N LEU A 14 12.87 -0.72 -18.83
CA LEU A 14 12.02 -1.81 -18.37
C LEU A 14 12.58 -3.09 -18.98
N LYS A 15 13.04 -4.01 -18.14
CA LYS A 15 13.65 -5.28 -18.57
C LYS A 15 12.88 -6.44 -17.94
N ASN A 16 12.68 -7.50 -18.72
CA ASN A 16 12.10 -8.74 -18.21
C ASN A 16 13.22 -9.73 -17.91
N PHE A 17 13.36 -10.10 -16.64
CA PHE A 17 14.37 -11.04 -16.16
C PHE A 17 13.75 -12.39 -15.75
N SER A 18 12.54 -12.73 -16.20
CA SER A 18 11.83 -13.95 -15.77
C SER A 18 12.61 -15.24 -16.03
N GLN A 19 13.60 -15.23 -16.92
CA GLN A 19 14.45 -16.38 -17.24
C GLN A 19 15.84 -16.32 -16.61
N GLU A 20 16.16 -15.28 -15.87
CA GLU A 20 17.49 -15.08 -15.27
C GLU A 20 17.43 -15.18 -13.75
N SER A 21 18.55 -15.58 -13.14
CA SER A 21 18.68 -15.55 -11.67
C SER A 21 18.82 -14.11 -11.20
N HIS A 22 17.89 -13.66 -10.33
CA HIS A 22 17.86 -12.31 -9.80
C HIS A 22 18.91 -12.13 -8.67
N THR A 23 20.18 -12.34 -8.96
CA THR A 23 21.28 -12.15 -7.99
C THR A 23 21.55 -10.66 -7.76
N GLY A 24 22.18 -10.35 -6.62
CA GLY A 24 22.59 -8.99 -6.31
C GLY A 24 23.62 -8.43 -7.30
N GLU A 25 24.51 -9.29 -7.81
CA GLU A 25 25.54 -8.95 -8.79
C GLU A 25 24.92 -8.60 -10.14
N MET A 26 23.95 -9.40 -10.59
CA MET A 26 23.24 -9.11 -11.83
C MET A 26 22.49 -7.79 -11.75
N LEU A 27 21.77 -7.56 -10.65
CA LEU A 27 21.07 -6.31 -10.42
C LEU A 27 22.03 -5.11 -10.35
N ALA A 28 23.19 -5.25 -9.68
CA ALA A 28 24.23 -4.22 -9.63
C ALA A 28 24.75 -3.86 -11.01
N LYS A 29 25.01 -4.87 -11.86
CA LYS A 29 25.44 -4.67 -13.25
C LYS A 29 24.41 -3.88 -14.05
N GLU A 30 23.13 -4.22 -13.93
CA GLU A 30 22.05 -3.53 -14.63
C GLU A 30 21.87 -2.09 -14.15
N ILE A 31 22.01 -1.84 -12.84
CA ILE A 31 22.00 -0.49 -12.27
C ILE A 31 23.20 0.32 -12.82
N SER A 32 24.41 -0.27 -12.83
CA SER A 32 25.61 0.38 -13.37
C SER A 32 25.45 0.72 -14.84
N ASN A 33 24.90 -0.17 -15.67
CA ASN A 33 24.62 0.10 -17.09
C ASN A 33 23.73 1.34 -17.28
N VAL A 34 22.74 1.53 -16.42
CA VAL A 34 21.86 2.71 -16.47
C VAL A 34 22.61 3.96 -16.02
N ILE A 35 23.41 3.87 -14.96
CA ILE A 35 24.20 4.98 -14.42
C ILE A 35 25.20 5.48 -15.47
N GLU A 36 25.93 4.57 -16.10
CA GLU A 36 26.92 4.89 -17.13
C GLU A 36 26.26 5.51 -18.38
N LYS A 37 25.14 4.94 -18.83
CA LYS A 37 24.39 5.45 -19.99
C LYS A 37 23.90 6.89 -19.81
N ILE A 38 23.51 7.28 -18.60
CA ILE A 38 22.96 8.62 -18.31
C ILE A 38 24.07 9.60 -17.93
N GLY A 39 25.14 9.06 -17.30
CA GLY A 39 26.27 9.82 -16.80
C GLY A 39 26.39 9.73 -15.27
N VAL A 40 27.50 9.14 -14.83
CA VAL A 40 27.76 8.78 -13.41
C VAL A 40 27.60 9.96 -12.46
N SER A 41 28.08 11.15 -12.84
CA SER A 41 28.01 12.37 -12.01
C SER A 41 26.60 12.92 -11.78
N LYS A 42 25.60 12.41 -12.51
CA LYS A 42 24.22 12.87 -12.38
C LYS A 42 23.43 12.13 -11.29
N PHE A 43 24.00 11.07 -10.72
CA PHE A 43 23.33 10.27 -9.70
C PHE A 43 23.86 10.60 -8.31
N ALA A 44 22.96 10.85 -7.37
CA ALA A 44 23.26 11.06 -5.96
C ALA A 44 22.97 9.83 -5.10
N ALA A 45 22.02 8.99 -5.50
CA ALA A 45 21.59 7.83 -4.73
C ALA A 45 20.99 6.73 -5.60
N VAL A 46 21.07 5.48 -5.12
CA VAL A 46 20.30 4.34 -5.60
C VAL A 46 19.34 3.92 -4.49
N VAL A 47 18.05 3.86 -4.83
CA VAL A 47 16.97 3.50 -3.90
C VAL A 47 16.31 2.22 -4.39
N THR A 48 16.27 1.18 -3.55
CA THR A 48 15.52 -0.05 -3.83
C THR A 48 14.78 -0.53 -2.57
N ASP A 49 13.96 -1.55 -2.71
CA ASP A 49 13.36 -2.24 -1.57
C ASP A 49 14.42 -2.92 -0.68
N SER A 50 13.96 -3.62 0.39
CA SER A 50 14.82 -4.28 1.37
C SER A 50 15.12 -5.75 1.06
N ALA A 51 14.80 -6.24 -0.16
CA ALA A 51 15.12 -7.60 -0.56
C ALA A 51 16.64 -7.86 -0.48
N ALA A 52 17.04 -9.08 -0.15
CA ALA A 52 18.44 -9.42 0.09
C ALA A 52 19.33 -9.13 -1.13
N ASN A 53 18.88 -9.51 -2.32
CA ASN A 53 19.55 -9.24 -3.58
C ASN A 53 19.65 -7.73 -3.90
N CYS A 54 18.58 -6.97 -3.63
CA CYS A 54 18.57 -5.52 -3.79
C CYS A 54 19.56 -4.83 -2.83
N LYS A 55 19.68 -5.31 -1.59
CA LYS A 55 20.69 -4.82 -0.63
C LYS A 55 22.10 -5.05 -1.14
N VAL A 56 22.38 -6.24 -1.70
CA VAL A 56 23.71 -6.55 -2.29
C VAL A 56 23.96 -5.65 -3.50
N ALA A 57 22.96 -5.48 -4.37
CA ALA A 57 23.08 -4.64 -5.55
C ALA A 57 23.43 -3.19 -5.22
N ARG A 58 22.70 -2.57 -4.26
CA ARG A 58 22.99 -1.19 -3.82
C ARG A 58 24.40 -1.06 -3.26
N ARG A 59 24.81 -2.01 -2.38
CA ARG A 59 26.15 -1.99 -1.79
C ARG A 59 27.25 -2.09 -2.85
N LEU A 60 27.10 -2.99 -3.83
CA LEU A 60 28.05 -3.11 -4.93
C LEU A 60 28.10 -1.84 -5.78
N THR A 61 26.95 -1.24 -6.06
CA THR A 61 26.87 0.03 -6.79
C THR A 61 27.57 1.15 -6.02
N SER A 62 27.33 1.30 -4.72
CA SER A 62 27.98 2.32 -3.89
C SER A 62 29.48 2.10 -3.75
N ASN A 63 29.96 0.84 -3.73
CA ASN A 63 31.38 0.53 -3.75
C ASN A 63 32.05 0.96 -5.06
N ASN A 64 31.38 0.75 -6.21
CA ASN A 64 31.89 1.15 -7.53
C ASN A 64 31.82 2.67 -7.75
N TYR A 65 30.82 3.32 -7.14
CA TYR A 65 30.57 4.77 -7.26
C TYR A 65 30.40 5.39 -5.86
N PRO A 66 31.48 5.71 -5.13
CA PRO A 66 31.46 6.12 -3.72
C PRO A 66 30.63 7.37 -3.41
N HIS A 67 30.35 8.22 -4.41
CA HIS A 67 29.48 9.41 -4.27
C HIS A 67 27.99 9.07 -4.37
N ILE A 68 27.63 7.84 -4.79
CA ILE A 68 26.23 7.39 -4.91
C ILE A 68 25.81 6.67 -3.62
N TRP A 69 24.85 7.23 -2.94
CA TRP A 69 24.36 6.72 -1.65
C TRP A 69 23.52 5.46 -1.82
N ASP A 70 23.73 4.49 -0.93
CA ASP A 70 22.89 3.29 -0.75
C ASP A 70 21.71 3.64 0.14
N ILE A 71 20.51 3.84 -0.43
CA ILE A 71 19.32 4.23 0.31
C ILE A 71 18.25 3.13 0.22
N ARG A 72 17.63 2.78 1.36
CA ARG A 72 16.47 1.90 1.39
C ARG A 72 15.20 2.68 1.08
N CYS A 73 14.29 2.05 0.34
CA CYS A 73 12.98 2.63 0.07
C CYS A 73 12.19 2.83 1.38
N ALA A 74 11.94 4.08 1.75
CA ALA A 74 11.18 4.43 2.95
C ALA A 74 9.74 3.91 2.87
N ALA A 75 9.10 4.00 1.71
CA ALA A 75 7.75 3.49 1.50
C ALA A 75 7.67 1.98 1.76
N HIS A 76 8.67 1.20 1.32
CA HIS A 76 8.75 -0.23 1.61
C HIS A 76 8.97 -0.50 3.10
N ALA A 77 9.81 0.29 3.78
CA ALA A 77 10.02 0.16 5.22
C ALA A 77 8.72 0.41 6.01
N ILE A 78 7.96 1.45 5.68
CA ILE A 78 6.65 1.73 6.27
C ILE A 78 5.68 0.57 6.03
N ASN A 79 5.67 0.00 4.81
CA ASN A 79 4.82 -1.15 4.50
C ASN A 79 5.17 -2.40 5.33
N LEU A 80 6.44 -2.65 5.58
CA LEU A 80 6.86 -3.76 6.45
C LEU A 80 6.39 -3.54 7.90
N ILE A 81 6.51 -2.33 8.42
CA ILE A 81 5.98 -1.97 9.75
C ILE A 81 4.46 -2.20 9.79
N ALA A 82 3.72 -1.72 8.80
CA ALA A 82 2.28 -1.93 8.71
C ALA A 82 1.93 -3.43 8.65
N ALA A 83 2.68 -4.21 7.86
CA ALA A 83 2.50 -5.66 7.78
C ALA A 83 2.76 -6.38 9.11
N ASP A 84 3.74 -5.91 9.89
CA ASP A 84 4.01 -6.47 11.23
C ASP A 84 2.93 -6.08 12.25
N LEU A 85 2.40 -4.87 12.18
CA LEU A 85 1.26 -4.46 13.01
C LEU A 85 0.02 -5.32 12.75
N VAL A 86 -0.27 -5.62 11.47
CA VAL A 86 -1.40 -6.47 11.07
C VAL A 86 -1.28 -7.92 11.58
N LYS A 87 -0.08 -8.38 11.93
CA LYS A 87 0.13 -9.72 12.50
C LYS A 87 -0.31 -9.83 13.97
N ARG A 88 -0.52 -8.73 14.68
CA ARG A 88 -0.96 -8.73 16.08
C ARG A 88 -2.42 -9.19 16.16
N ASP A 89 -2.74 -9.99 17.18
CA ASP A 89 -4.05 -10.63 17.26
C ASP A 89 -5.20 -9.64 17.44
N GLU A 90 -4.98 -8.56 18.18
CA GLU A 90 -5.95 -7.49 18.34
C GLU A 90 -6.26 -6.82 16.97
N VAL A 91 -5.22 -6.54 16.18
CA VAL A 91 -5.37 -5.91 14.86
C VAL A 91 -6.03 -6.86 13.87
N LYS A 92 -5.67 -8.16 13.90
CA LYS A 92 -6.35 -9.18 13.07
C LYS A 92 -7.84 -9.28 13.40
N SER A 93 -8.18 -9.27 14.70
CA SER A 93 -9.58 -9.31 15.14
C SER A 93 -10.34 -8.10 14.62
N PHE A 94 -9.78 -6.89 14.78
CA PHE A 94 -10.35 -5.66 14.25
C PHE A 94 -10.55 -5.71 12.73
N ILE A 95 -9.52 -6.13 11.98
CA ILE A 95 -9.62 -6.26 10.50
C ILE A 95 -10.70 -7.26 10.11
N LYS A 96 -10.83 -8.38 10.84
CA LYS A 96 -11.88 -9.36 10.58
C LYS A 96 -13.27 -8.74 10.76
N GLN A 97 -13.48 -7.96 11.80
CA GLN A 97 -14.74 -7.26 12.06
C GLN A 97 -15.04 -6.26 10.94
N CYS A 98 -14.07 -5.39 10.57
CA CYS A 98 -14.20 -4.46 9.45
C CYS A 98 -14.61 -5.17 8.15
N ASN A 99 -13.90 -6.26 7.81
CA ASN A 99 -14.21 -7.03 6.60
C ASN A 99 -15.60 -7.68 6.65
N THR A 100 -16.06 -8.10 7.82
CA THR A 100 -17.41 -8.67 7.98
C THR A 100 -18.47 -7.64 7.64
N ILE A 101 -18.33 -6.42 8.16
CA ILE A 101 -19.27 -5.30 7.86
C ILE A 101 -19.21 -4.96 6.36
N ILE A 102 -18.03 -4.77 5.80
CA ILE A 102 -17.84 -4.43 4.39
C ILE A 102 -18.48 -5.50 3.49
N ARG A 103 -18.23 -6.78 3.75
CA ARG A 103 -18.79 -7.89 2.98
C ARG A 103 -20.31 -7.97 3.06
N PHE A 104 -20.88 -7.70 4.24
CA PHE A 104 -22.31 -7.66 4.38
C PHE A 104 -22.93 -6.64 3.42
N PHE A 105 -22.43 -5.41 3.42
CA PHE A 105 -22.97 -4.36 2.56
C PHE A 105 -22.66 -4.61 1.06
N HIS A 106 -21.55 -5.23 0.72
CA HIS A 106 -21.24 -5.59 -0.67
C HIS A 106 -22.12 -6.71 -1.22
N ASN A 107 -22.47 -7.69 -0.37
CA ASN A 107 -23.22 -8.88 -0.79
C ASN A 107 -24.74 -8.72 -0.63
N SER A 108 -25.20 -7.72 0.10
CA SER A 108 -26.61 -7.44 0.32
C SER A 108 -27.08 -6.30 -0.58
N HIS A 109 -27.93 -6.58 -1.56
CA HIS A 109 -28.53 -5.54 -2.40
C HIS A 109 -29.30 -4.49 -1.56
N GLN A 110 -30.07 -4.93 -0.57
CA GLN A 110 -30.81 -4.05 0.32
C GLN A 110 -29.88 -3.23 1.21
N GLY A 111 -28.85 -3.88 1.79
CA GLY A 111 -27.84 -3.22 2.60
C GLY A 111 -27.09 -2.14 1.82
N ASN A 112 -26.66 -2.46 0.59
CA ASN A 112 -25.96 -1.51 -0.28
C ASN A 112 -26.86 -0.32 -0.67
N ALA A 113 -28.11 -0.59 -1.05
CA ALA A 113 -29.07 0.47 -1.39
C ALA A 113 -29.31 1.39 -0.18
N PHE A 114 -29.51 0.81 0.99
CA PHE A 114 -29.68 1.56 2.24
C PHE A 114 -28.47 2.43 2.56
N LEU A 115 -27.25 1.87 2.48
CA LEU A 115 -26.01 2.61 2.73
C LEU A 115 -25.88 3.79 1.76
N LYS A 116 -26.08 3.56 0.47
CA LYS A 116 -26.03 4.61 -0.56
C LYS A 116 -27.02 5.73 -0.30
N GLN A 117 -28.25 5.38 0.04
CA GLN A 117 -29.30 6.34 0.37
C GLN A 117 -28.95 7.15 1.63
N GLY A 118 -28.43 6.48 2.67
CA GLY A 118 -28.01 7.14 3.90
C GLY A 118 -26.85 8.13 3.67
N LEU A 119 -25.82 7.72 2.91
CA LEU A 119 -24.69 8.59 2.54
C LEU A 119 -25.19 9.83 1.75
N THR A 120 -26.10 9.63 0.81
CA THR A 120 -26.68 10.73 0.02
C THR A 120 -27.50 11.69 0.90
N ASN A 121 -28.37 11.17 1.75
CA ASN A 121 -29.23 11.97 2.64
C ASN A 121 -28.41 12.81 3.63
N MET A 122 -27.30 12.25 4.12
CA MET A 122 -26.39 12.94 5.04
C MET A 122 -25.33 13.79 4.33
N LYS A 123 -25.36 13.87 2.99
CA LYS A 123 -24.39 14.60 2.16
C LYS A 123 -22.93 14.18 2.42
N ILE A 124 -22.70 12.90 2.75
CA ILE A 124 -21.38 12.35 2.99
C ILE A 124 -20.77 11.99 1.63
N GLN A 125 -19.65 12.64 1.28
CA GLN A 125 -18.87 12.28 0.10
C GLN A 125 -18.12 10.97 0.36
N SER A 126 -18.54 9.90 -0.30
CA SER A 126 -17.92 8.58 -0.18
C SER A 126 -18.14 7.77 -1.46
N GLU A 127 -17.13 7.04 -1.86
CA GLU A 127 -17.21 6.06 -2.95
C GLU A 127 -17.85 4.72 -2.48
N GLY A 128 -18.38 4.68 -1.26
CA GLY A 128 -18.87 3.46 -0.60
C GLY A 128 -17.78 2.78 0.23
N LEU A 129 -18.11 1.61 0.77
CA LEU A 129 -17.16 0.85 1.59
C LEU A 129 -16.08 0.22 0.74
N GLN A 130 -14.83 0.37 1.17
CA GLN A 130 -13.65 -0.16 0.48
C GLN A 130 -13.18 -1.44 1.17
N ALA A 131 -12.89 -2.50 0.39
CA ALA A 131 -12.39 -3.74 0.95
C ALA A 131 -10.88 -3.67 1.23
N TRP A 132 -10.44 -4.25 2.36
CA TRP A 132 -9.03 -4.47 2.58
C TRP A 132 -8.50 -5.60 1.70
N ILE A 133 -7.41 -5.33 1.00
CA ILE A 133 -6.70 -6.28 0.13
C ILE A 133 -5.26 -6.39 0.64
N LYS A 134 -4.89 -7.57 1.16
CA LYS A 134 -3.59 -7.82 1.80
C LYS A 134 -2.37 -7.39 0.94
N THR A 135 -2.48 -7.55 -0.36
CA THR A 135 -1.40 -7.25 -1.32
C THR A 135 -1.40 -5.80 -1.82
N ARG A 136 -2.42 -5.01 -1.49
CA ARG A 136 -2.56 -3.64 -1.98
C ARG A 136 -2.23 -2.63 -0.87
N TRP A 137 -1.23 -1.81 -1.12
CA TRP A 137 -0.82 -0.72 -0.24
C TRP A 137 -1.98 0.23 0.06
N GLY A 138 -2.04 0.71 1.29
CA GLY A 138 -3.05 1.67 1.71
C GLY A 138 -4.48 1.12 1.81
N SER A 139 -4.75 -0.12 1.35
CA SER A 139 -6.12 -0.64 1.35
C SER A 139 -6.71 -0.81 2.74
N LEU A 140 -5.89 -1.05 3.78
CA LEU A 140 -6.37 -1.07 5.16
C LEU A 140 -6.82 0.32 5.62
N PHE A 141 -6.05 1.35 5.30
CA PHE A 141 -6.44 2.73 5.57
C PHE A 141 -7.74 3.09 4.83
N MET A 142 -7.84 2.76 3.53
CA MET A 142 -9.04 3.04 2.75
C MET A 142 -10.27 2.30 3.30
N ALA A 143 -10.10 1.04 3.74
CA ALA A 143 -11.17 0.26 4.34
C ALA A 143 -11.66 0.89 5.65
N THR A 144 -10.74 1.25 6.55
CA THR A 144 -11.10 1.88 7.83
C THR A 144 -11.66 3.29 7.66
N ASP A 145 -11.08 4.11 6.79
CA ASP A 145 -11.59 5.45 6.48
C ASP A 145 -13.00 5.39 5.89
N SER A 146 -13.26 4.44 4.97
CA SER A 146 -14.61 4.26 4.40
C SER A 146 -15.66 3.87 5.43
N LEU A 147 -15.29 3.05 6.41
CA LEU A 147 -16.18 2.70 7.54
C LEU A 147 -16.42 3.88 8.47
N LEU A 148 -15.36 4.65 8.79
CA LEU A 148 -15.47 5.85 9.61
C LEU A 148 -16.38 6.90 8.97
N ARG A 149 -16.25 7.13 7.67
CA ARG A 149 -17.15 8.05 6.93
C ARG A 149 -18.60 7.56 6.93
N ALA A 150 -18.81 6.25 6.85
CA ALA A 150 -20.15 5.66 6.87
C ALA A 150 -20.75 5.54 8.27
N HIS A 151 -19.98 5.75 9.34
CA HIS A 151 -20.41 5.58 10.73
C HIS A 151 -21.73 6.32 11.06
N PRO A 152 -21.97 7.59 10.64
CA PRO A 152 -23.25 8.26 10.94
C PRO A 152 -24.46 7.54 10.34
N VAL A 153 -24.29 6.89 9.17
CA VAL A 153 -25.35 6.09 8.55
C VAL A 153 -25.62 4.84 9.38
N PHE A 154 -24.57 4.17 9.88
CA PHE A 154 -24.73 3.00 10.74
C PHE A 154 -25.43 3.33 12.06
N ASP A 155 -25.12 4.47 12.67
CA ASP A 155 -25.78 4.92 13.89
C ASP A 155 -27.28 5.16 13.69
N SER A 156 -27.67 5.72 12.56
CA SER A 156 -29.09 5.93 12.24
C SER A 156 -29.87 4.61 12.17
N VAL A 157 -29.23 3.53 11.71
CA VAL A 157 -29.82 2.19 11.66
C VAL A 157 -29.94 1.56 13.05
N ARG A 158 -28.94 1.77 13.90
CA ARG A 158 -28.93 1.28 15.28
C ARG A 158 -30.12 1.84 16.07
N ILE A 159 -30.44 3.11 15.85
CA ILE A 159 -31.63 3.78 16.48
C ILE A 159 -32.94 3.16 15.99
N LEU A 160 -32.98 2.69 14.72
CA LEU A 160 -34.17 2.06 14.12
C LEU A 160 -34.35 0.56 14.47
N GLY A 161 -33.48 0.00 15.32
CA GLY A 161 -33.63 -1.38 15.85
C GLY A 161 -33.29 -2.50 14.89
N PHE A 162 -32.89 -2.21 13.64
CA PHE A 162 -32.63 -3.22 12.61
C PHE A 162 -31.34 -4.03 12.82
N PHE A 163 -30.39 -3.53 13.64
CA PHE A 163 -29.05 -4.14 13.79
C PHE A 163 -28.68 -4.47 15.24
N ARG A 164 -29.65 -4.80 16.09
CA ARG A 164 -29.36 -5.16 17.50
C ARG A 164 -28.42 -6.34 17.68
N PHE A 165 -28.21 -7.16 16.64
CA PHE A 165 -27.33 -8.34 16.67
C PHE A 165 -25.89 -8.10 16.23
N PHE A 166 -25.60 -7.02 15.47
CA PHE A 166 -24.26 -6.84 14.87
C PHE A 166 -23.31 -5.97 15.70
N PHE A 167 -23.83 -5.11 16.56
CA PHE A 167 -23.04 -4.13 17.32
C PHE A 167 -22.82 -4.45 18.78
N CYS A 168 -23.15 -5.66 19.25
CA CYS A 168 -22.90 -6.07 20.63
C CYS A 168 -21.43 -6.47 20.89
N PHE A 169 -20.55 -6.34 19.88
CA PHE A 169 -19.12 -6.73 19.94
C PHE A 169 -18.16 -5.61 19.52
N LEU A 170 -18.58 -4.38 19.44
CA LEU A 170 -17.74 -3.18 19.43
C LEU A 170 -17.94 -2.44 20.76
#